data_2b7eb04495094247fe9f046f407c7685
#
_entry.id   2b7eb04495094247fe9f046f407c7685
#
_cell.length_a   1.000
_cell.length_b   1.000
_cell.length_c   1.000
_cell.angle_alpha   90.00
_cell.angle_beta   90.00
_cell.angle_gamma   90.00
#
_symmetry.space_group_name_H-M   'P 1'
#
loop_
_entity.id
_entity.type
_entity.pdbx_description
1 polymer ?
#
loop_
_entity_poly.entity_id
_entity_poly.type
_entity_poly.pdbx_seq_one_letter_code
_entity_poly.pdbx_strand_id
1 'polypeptide(L)'
;MADIKPFVCVRPAEDVVSAVAALPYDVYNREEAKEVVAKNPKSFLAIDRAETQFPDDVDTYDDRVYAKAAQMLKDWIADGTFIRDNRECYYIYELTMDGRTQTGIAACASIDDYANQVIKKHENTRADKEQDRICHVDTCSAQTGPIFLAYRANAVINEVVAKTKKQDALYDFVAEDGIRHRVFVISDPEDIQTIRNAFAQIGEIYIADGHHRAASAVKVGFKRREEHPGYTGKEEFNYFLSVLFPDEELMIMDYNRVVRDLGGMTEEAFLSKMQELFDLQKIGNKDDVRPVKKGQFSMFLSDKWYRCTMRPESVPEDPVEGLDVSVLQNVLLAPVLGIGDPKTDKRIDFVGGIRGMKELERRCHEDCKVAFAMYPTSIQELFAVADAGRLMPPKSTWFEPKLRSGLFIHEI
;
A
#
# COMPACT_ATOMS: atom_id res chain seq x y z
N MET A 1 -9.64 -5.59 20.84
CA MET A 1 -9.79 -4.14 21.09
C MET A 1 -8.49 -3.50 20.65
N ALA A 2 -8.55 -2.56 19.74
CA ALA A 2 -7.35 -1.98 19.14
C ALA A 2 -6.72 -0.90 20.05
N ASP A 3 -5.41 -0.99 20.27
CA ASP A 3 -4.64 0.04 20.98
C ASP A 3 -3.93 0.94 19.96
N ILE A 4 -4.56 2.08 19.71
CA ILE A 4 -4.10 3.12 18.78
C ILE A 4 -3.85 4.38 19.58
N LYS A 5 -2.58 4.84 19.60
CA LYS A 5 -2.19 5.99 20.42
C LYS A 5 -1.72 7.19 19.59
N PRO A 6 -1.84 8.42 20.15
CA PRO A 6 -1.12 9.57 19.60
C PRO A 6 0.38 9.40 19.82
N PHE A 7 1.19 10.17 19.13
CA PHE A 7 2.66 10.10 19.22
C PHE A 7 3.32 11.47 19.10
N VAL A 8 4.55 11.58 19.58
CA VAL A 8 5.42 12.73 19.31
C VAL A 8 6.02 12.57 17.91
N CYS A 9 5.51 13.34 16.97
CA CYS A 9 5.94 13.23 15.56
C CYS A 9 7.24 14.03 15.32
N VAL A 10 8.16 13.41 14.59
CA VAL A 10 9.21 14.13 13.88
C VAL A 10 8.70 14.32 12.45
N ARG A 11 8.66 15.56 11.98
CA ARG A 11 8.03 15.94 10.73
C ARG A 11 8.77 17.08 10.01
N PRO A 12 8.62 17.23 8.69
CA PRO A 12 9.28 18.31 7.96
C PRO A 12 8.89 19.70 8.46
N ALA A 13 9.81 20.66 8.36
CA ALA A 13 9.44 22.07 8.47
C ALA A 13 8.50 22.45 7.32
N GLU A 14 7.63 23.43 7.54
CA GLU A 14 6.54 23.78 6.61
C GLU A 14 7.05 24.22 5.23
N ASP A 15 8.17 24.93 5.20
CA ASP A 15 8.77 25.46 3.97
C ASP A 15 9.46 24.40 3.10
N VAL A 16 9.73 23.19 3.62
CA VAL A 16 10.38 22.10 2.90
C VAL A 16 9.50 20.87 2.72
N VAL A 17 8.29 20.83 3.29
CA VAL A 17 7.45 19.63 3.33
C VAL A 17 7.18 19.05 1.94
N SER A 18 6.89 19.88 0.94
CA SER A 18 6.62 19.42 -0.43
C SER A 18 7.84 18.79 -1.12
N ALA A 19 9.04 19.24 -0.76
CA ALA A 19 10.30 18.69 -1.26
C ALA A 19 10.67 17.38 -0.54
N VAL A 20 10.35 17.28 0.75
CA VAL A 20 10.68 16.11 1.58
C VAL A 20 9.75 14.93 1.30
N ALA A 21 8.43 15.15 1.23
CA ALA A 21 7.42 14.10 1.11
C ALA A 21 7.63 13.23 -0.15
N ALA A 22 8.06 11.98 0.04
CA ALA A 22 8.43 11.08 -1.05
C ALA A 22 7.46 9.91 -1.19
N LEU A 23 7.32 9.34 -2.39
CA LEU A 23 6.67 8.05 -2.57
C LEU A 23 7.42 6.95 -1.79
N PRO A 24 6.74 5.86 -1.39
CA PRO A 24 7.37 4.76 -0.68
C PRO A 24 8.58 4.18 -1.41
N TYR A 25 9.54 3.69 -0.66
CA TYR A 25 10.84 3.18 -1.14
C TYR A 25 10.73 2.11 -2.23
N ASP A 26 9.65 1.34 -2.26
CA ASP A 26 9.41 0.20 -3.14
C ASP A 26 8.73 0.57 -4.48
N VAL A 27 8.41 1.84 -4.66
CA VAL A 27 7.87 2.38 -5.94
C VAL A 27 8.96 2.49 -7.00
N TYR A 28 10.22 2.70 -6.59
CA TYR A 28 11.36 2.96 -7.46
C TYR A 28 12.36 1.82 -7.50
N ASN A 29 12.93 1.52 -8.65
CA ASN A 29 14.18 0.78 -8.73
C ASN A 29 15.37 1.69 -8.32
N ARG A 30 16.60 1.15 -8.28
CA ARG A 30 17.79 1.88 -7.83
C ARG A 30 18.14 3.08 -8.71
N GLU A 31 18.05 2.93 -10.02
CA GLU A 31 18.38 3.98 -10.99
C GLU A 31 17.36 5.11 -10.93
N GLU A 32 16.08 4.77 -10.93
CA GLU A 32 14.99 5.74 -10.76
C GLU A 32 15.11 6.51 -9.43
N ALA A 33 15.43 5.81 -8.34
CA ALA A 33 15.65 6.46 -7.04
C ALA A 33 16.82 7.45 -7.07
N LYS A 34 17.93 7.11 -7.74
CA LYS A 34 19.06 8.01 -7.94
C LYS A 34 18.68 9.26 -8.73
N GLU A 35 17.90 9.10 -9.79
CA GLU A 35 17.42 10.24 -10.58
C GLU A 35 16.54 11.19 -9.76
N VAL A 36 15.62 10.64 -8.95
CA VAL A 36 14.76 11.44 -8.07
C VAL A 36 15.60 12.22 -7.06
N VAL A 37 16.55 11.56 -6.38
CA VAL A 37 17.41 12.19 -5.38
C VAL A 37 18.37 13.22 -6.00
N ALA A 38 18.86 12.96 -7.22
CA ALA A 38 19.69 13.92 -7.94
C ALA A 38 18.92 15.20 -8.31
N LYS A 39 17.65 15.08 -8.69
CA LYS A 39 16.78 16.24 -8.99
C LYS A 39 16.33 16.97 -7.73
N ASN A 40 16.05 16.24 -6.65
CA ASN A 40 15.60 16.77 -5.38
C ASN A 40 16.38 16.15 -4.20
N PRO A 41 17.54 16.73 -3.82
CA PRO A 41 18.35 16.21 -2.72
C PRO A 41 17.69 16.24 -1.34
N LYS A 42 16.58 16.98 -1.19
CA LYS A 42 15.75 16.99 0.03
C LYS A 42 14.64 15.95 0.02
N SER A 43 14.47 15.19 -1.06
CA SER A 43 13.52 14.07 -1.09
C SER A 43 13.85 13.06 -0.01
N PHE A 44 12.84 12.66 0.77
CA PHE A 44 13.01 11.64 1.82
C PHE A 44 13.48 10.28 1.25
N LEU A 45 13.33 10.08 -0.04
CA LEU A 45 13.89 8.92 -0.73
C LEU A 45 15.40 8.79 -0.55
N ALA A 46 16.12 9.91 -0.33
CA ALA A 46 17.55 9.90 0.00
C ALA A 46 17.87 9.18 1.33
N ILE A 47 16.90 9.09 2.24
CA ILE A 47 17.00 8.35 3.51
C ILE A 47 16.43 6.95 3.36
N ASP A 48 15.23 6.81 2.79
CA ASP A 48 14.58 5.49 2.59
C ASP A 48 15.35 4.58 1.63
N ARG A 49 16.10 5.17 0.67
CA ARG A 49 16.94 4.54 -0.33
C ARG A 49 18.36 5.12 -0.28
N ALA A 50 18.99 5.01 0.90
CA ALA A 50 20.29 5.65 1.17
C ALA A 50 21.43 5.07 0.31
N GLU A 51 21.26 3.92 -0.36
CA GLU A 51 22.20 3.44 -1.37
C GLU A 51 22.34 4.39 -2.57
N THR A 52 21.39 5.32 -2.77
CA THR A 52 21.52 6.40 -3.77
C THR A 52 22.70 7.33 -3.51
N GLN A 53 23.21 7.35 -2.29
CA GLN A 53 24.38 8.14 -1.86
C GLN A 53 25.72 7.43 -2.09
N PHE A 54 25.69 6.20 -2.64
CA PHE A 54 26.87 5.36 -2.85
C PHE A 54 27.08 5.04 -4.34
N PRO A 55 28.32 4.68 -4.75
CA PRO A 55 28.59 4.11 -6.05
C PRO A 55 27.78 2.82 -6.32
N ASP A 56 27.63 2.44 -7.58
CA ASP A 56 26.78 1.33 -8.00
C ASP A 56 27.29 -0.06 -7.57
N ASP A 57 28.57 -0.17 -7.28
CA ASP A 57 29.22 -1.39 -6.76
C ASP A 57 28.95 -1.66 -5.27
N VAL A 58 28.38 -0.70 -4.56
CA VAL A 58 27.95 -0.91 -3.17
C VAL A 58 26.60 -1.62 -3.15
N ASP A 59 26.52 -2.72 -2.43
CA ASP A 59 25.28 -3.50 -2.26
C ASP A 59 24.21 -2.61 -1.58
N THR A 60 22.96 -2.69 -2.07
CA THR A 60 21.82 -1.98 -1.48
C THR A 60 21.61 -2.34 0.00
N TYR A 61 21.99 -3.53 0.40
CA TYR A 61 21.82 -4.08 1.75
C TYR A 61 23.11 -4.02 2.60
N ASP A 62 24.10 -3.24 2.19
CA ASP A 62 25.33 -3.04 2.97
C ASP A 62 25.04 -2.23 4.25
N ASP A 63 25.65 -2.61 5.38
CA ASP A 63 25.44 -1.94 6.68
C ASP A 63 25.74 -0.43 6.61
N ARG A 64 26.68 -0.01 5.74
CA ARG A 64 27.00 1.40 5.51
C ARG A 64 25.83 2.20 4.96
N VAL A 65 24.95 1.55 4.20
CA VAL A 65 23.72 2.18 3.65
C VAL A 65 22.75 2.53 4.77
N TYR A 66 22.52 1.60 5.69
CA TYR A 66 21.66 1.84 6.86
C TYR A 66 22.26 2.88 7.82
N ALA A 67 23.58 2.81 8.06
CA ALA A 67 24.28 3.82 8.85
C ALA A 67 24.16 5.22 8.24
N LYS A 68 24.24 5.32 6.90
CA LYS A 68 24.03 6.58 6.17
C LYS A 68 22.61 7.12 6.32
N ALA A 69 21.58 6.25 6.21
CA ALA A 69 20.19 6.62 6.44
C ALA A 69 19.99 7.23 7.85
N ALA A 70 20.49 6.53 8.87
CA ALA A 70 20.42 6.99 10.26
C ALA A 70 21.16 8.32 10.49
N GLN A 71 22.34 8.48 9.88
CA GLN A 71 23.11 9.73 9.97
C GLN A 71 22.35 10.88 9.30
N MET A 72 21.82 10.68 8.09
CA MET A 72 21.07 11.71 7.38
C MET A 72 19.80 12.13 8.14
N LEU A 73 19.08 11.18 8.75
CA LEU A 73 17.91 11.50 9.57
C LEU A 73 18.30 12.40 10.76
N LYS A 74 19.39 12.07 11.46
CA LYS A 74 19.92 12.89 12.56
C LYS A 74 20.33 14.28 12.09
N ASP A 75 21.04 14.36 10.96
CA ASP A 75 21.49 15.63 10.40
C ASP A 75 20.30 16.53 10.02
N TRP A 76 19.25 15.96 9.43
CA TRP A 76 18.06 16.73 9.05
C TRP A 76 17.19 17.15 10.24
N ILE A 77 17.25 16.43 11.37
CA ILE A 77 16.67 16.91 12.64
C ILE A 77 17.53 18.05 13.22
N ALA A 78 18.86 17.91 13.17
CA ALA A 78 19.77 18.89 13.73
C ALA A 78 19.79 20.21 12.95
N ASP A 79 19.64 20.18 11.62
CA ASP A 79 19.64 21.37 10.76
C ASP A 79 18.25 22.04 10.66
N GLY A 80 17.22 21.47 11.30
CA GLY A 80 15.86 22.00 11.31
C GLY A 80 15.03 21.66 10.07
N THR A 81 15.52 20.82 9.15
CA THR A 81 14.71 20.24 8.06
C THR A 81 13.54 19.45 8.62
N PHE A 82 13.79 18.71 9.72
CA PHE A 82 12.75 18.07 10.54
C PHE A 82 12.59 18.78 11.88
N ILE A 83 11.34 18.88 12.32
CA ILE A 83 10.93 19.44 13.60
C ILE A 83 10.33 18.31 14.43
N ARG A 84 10.76 18.18 15.68
CA ARG A 84 10.12 17.30 16.66
C ARG A 84 9.01 18.06 17.37
N ASP A 85 7.79 17.54 17.33
CA ASP A 85 6.67 18.10 18.08
C ASP A 85 6.90 17.97 19.61
N ASN A 86 6.31 18.86 20.38
CA ASN A 86 6.55 18.94 21.82
C ASN A 86 5.55 18.17 22.68
N ARG A 87 4.60 17.47 22.03
CA ARG A 87 3.55 16.66 22.67
C ARG A 87 3.03 15.59 21.74
N GLU A 88 2.41 14.59 22.29
CA GLU A 88 1.71 13.54 21.54
C GLU A 88 0.43 14.09 20.91
N CYS A 89 0.26 13.85 19.60
CA CYS A 89 -0.91 14.23 18.82
C CYS A 89 -1.33 13.09 17.90
N TYR A 90 -2.60 13.12 17.47
CA TYR A 90 -3.00 12.47 16.22
C TYR A 90 -2.91 13.50 15.10
N TYR A 91 -2.75 13.01 13.87
CA TYR A 91 -2.77 13.86 12.70
C TYR A 91 -3.81 13.34 11.72
N ILE A 92 -4.61 14.23 11.16
CA ILE A 92 -5.45 13.90 10.01
C ILE A 92 -4.57 14.01 8.78
N TYR A 93 -4.53 12.96 7.98
CA TYR A 93 -3.86 12.97 6.69
C TYR A 93 -4.88 12.77 5.57
N GLU A 94 -5.03 13.80 4.75
CA GLU A 94 -5.97 13.85 3.65
C GLU A 94 -5.23 13.88 2.32
N LEU A 95 -5.64 13.01 1.40
CA LEU A 95 -5.08 12.90 0.06
C LEU A 95 -6.20 13.09 -0.97
N THR A 96 -5.97 13.97 -1.94
CA THR A 96 -6.93 14.20 -3.04
C THR A 96 -6.29 13.85 -4.38
N MET A 97 -6.88 12.89 -5.10
CA MET A 97 -6.48 12.44 -6.43
C MET A 97 -7.71 12.46 -7.35
N ASP A 98 -7.59 13.09 -8.52
CA ASP A 98 -8.67 13.17 -9.53
C ASP A 98 -10.03 13.65 -8.96
N GLY A 99 -9.99 14.61 -8.04
CA GLY A 99 -11.17 15.18 -7.39
C GLY A 99 -11.79 14.33 -6.27
N ARG A 100 -11.27 13.12 -6.03
CA ARG A 100 -11.67 12.26 -4.91
C ARG A 100 -10.69 12.45 -3.75
N THR A 101 -11.26 12.69 -2.57
CA THR A 101 -10.51 12.86 -1.33
C THR A 101 -10.69 11.63 -0.44
N GLN A 102 -9.61 11.15 0.18
CA GLN A 102 -9.63 10.17 1.26
C GLN A 102 -8.94 10.74 2.50
N THR A 103 -9.48 10.46 3.66
CA THR A 103 -9.06 11.04 4.94
C THR A 103 -8.75 9.93 5.93
N GLY A 104 -7.54 9.92 6.49
CA GLY A 104 -7.11 8.97 7.52
C GLY A 104 -6.51 9.66 8.73
N ILE A 105 -6.27 8.90 9.78
CA ILE A 105 -5.62 9.36 11.02
C ILE A 105 -4.22 8.75 11.11
N ALA A 106 -3.19 9.58 11.12
CA ALA A 106 -1.83 9.15 11.44
C ALA A 106 -1.70 8.98 12.96
N ALA A 107 -1.26 7.80 13.36
CA ALA A 107 -1.20 7.33 14.74
C ALA A 107 -0.20 6.18 14.87
N CYS A 108 0.05 5.75 16.10
CA CYS A 108 0.84 4.55 16.37
C CYS A 108 -0.04 3.40 16.85
N ALA A 109 0.07 2.24 16.17
CA ALA A 109 -0.68 1.04 16.44
C ALA A 109 0.20 0.02 17.19
N SER A 110 -0.40 -0.74 18.12
CA SER A 110 0.31 -1.70 18.97
C SER A 110 0.87 -2.88 18.18
N ILE A 111 2.14 -3.26 18.47
CA ILE A 111 2.73 -4.49 17.92
C ILE A 111 2.04 -5.75 18.45
N ASP A 112 1.47 -5.69 19.66
CA ASP A 112 0.71 -6.80 20.23
C ASP A 112 -0.60 -7.03 19.49
N ASP A 113 -1.24 -5.97 18.99
CA ASP A 113 -2.44 -6.10 18.16
C ASP A 113 -2.16 -6.81 16.84
N TYR A 114 -0.98 -6.61 16.26
CA TYR A 114 -0.54 -7.37 15.10
C TYR A 114 -0.29 -8.85 15.48
N ALA A 115 0.42 -9.10 16.56
CA ALA A 115 0.73 -10.46 17.02
C ALA A 115 -0.54 -11.26 17.39
N ASN A 116 -1.53 -10.60 18.01
CA ASN A 116 -2.79 -11.19 18.44
C ASN A 116 -3.90 -11.15 17.38
N GLN A 117 -3.58 -10.76 16.14
CA GLN A 117 -4.50 -10.71 15.00
C GLN A 117 -5.70 -9.76 15.18
N VAL A 118 -5.59 -8.76 16.03
CA VAL A 118 -6.48 -7.59 16.05
C VAL A 118 -6.21 -6.76 14.78
N ILE A 119 -4.91 -6.62 14.42
CA ILE A 119 -4.50 -6.08 13.13
C ILE A 119 -4.26 -7.26 12.18
N LYS A 120 -5.19 -7.45 11.25
CA LYS A 120 -5.24 -8.58 10.33
C LYS A 120 -4.48 -8.29 9.04
N LYS A 121 -3.80 -9.31 8.53
CA LYS A 121 -3.09 -9.28 7.24
C LYS A 121 -3.82 -10.10 6.19
N HIS A 122 -3.66 -9.73 4.94
CA HIS A 122 -4.18 -10.48 3.80
C HIS A 122 -3.10 -10.87 2.78
N GLU A 123 -1.82 -10.57 3.06
CA GLU A 123 -0.68 -10.92 2.21
C GLU A 123 0.51 -11.39 3.04
N ASN A 124 1.30 -12.32 2.49
CA ASN A 124 2.57 -12.73 3.08
C ASN A 124 3.71 -11.78 2.67
N THR A 125 4.64 -11.59 3.59
CA THR A 125 5.87 -10.85 3.35
C THR A 125 6.94 -11.72 2.68
N ARG A 126 7.86 -11.07 1.94
CA ARG A 126 9.07 -11.69 1.42
C ARG A 126 10.20 -11.46 2.41
N ALA A 127 10.94 -12.52 2.73
CA ALA A 127 11.98 -12.50 3.77
C ALA A 127 13.10 -11.48 3.47
N ASP A 128 13.51 -11.34 2.20
CA ASP A 128 14.55 -10.40 1.77
C ASP A 128 14.12 -8.93 2.00
N LYS A 129 12.88 -8.58 1.63
CA LYS A 129 12.33 -7.24 1.81
C LYS A 129 12.04 -6.92 3.28
N GLU A 130 11.62 -7.90 4.02
CA GLU A 130 11.38 -7.76 5.46
C GLU A 130 12.69 -7.52 6.21
N GLN A 131 13.74 -8.29 5.90
CA GLN A 131 15.06 -8.11 6.52
C GLN A 131 15.64 -6.73 6.22
N ASP A 132 15.52 -6.25 4.99
CA ASP A 132 15.93 -4.89 4.61
C ASP A 132 15.27 -3.83 5.52
N ARG A 133 13.95 -3.92 5.68
CA ARG A 133 13.22 -2.94 6.51
C ARG A 133 13.52 -3.09 8.01
N ILE A 134 13.79 -4.32 8.50
CA ILE A 134 14.25 -4.53 9.88
C ILE A 134 15.55 -3.77 10.11
N CYS A 135 16.56 -3.96 9.23
CA CYS A 135 17.84 -3.27 9.35
C CYS A 135 17.67 -1.75 9.30
N HIS A 136 16.83 -1.24 8.40
CA HIS A 136 16.58 0.20 8.27
C HIS A 136 15.94 0.78 9.54
N VAL A 137 14.82 0.21 10.00
CA VAL A 137 14.09 0.68 11.20
C VAL A 137 14.96 0.59 12.44
N ASP A 138 15.66 -0.52 12.63
CA ASP A 138 16.50 -0.74 13.82
C ASP A 138 17.71 0.22 13.86
N THR A 139 18.37 0.44 12.72
CA THR A 139 19.53 1.33 12.64
C THR A 139 19.12 2.81 12.77
N CYS A 140 18.02 3.21 12.15
CA CYS A 140 17.49 4.56 12.29
C CYS A 140 16.87 4.82 13.66
N SER A 141 16.53 3.78 14.43
CA SER A 141 15.67 3.86 15.61
C SER A 141 14.40 4.67 15.35
N ALA A 142 13.84 4.51 14.16
CA ALA A 142 12.67 5.27 13.72
C ALA A 142 11.91 4.55 12.60
N GLN A 143 10.63 4.77 12.55
CA GLN A 143 9.75 4.34 11.47
C GLN A 143 9.45 5.55 10.59
N THR A 144 9.84 5.47 9.33
CA THR A 144 9.94 6.60 8.41
C THR A 144 8.85 6.64 7.34
N GLY A 145 8.11 5.55 7.18
CA GLY A 145 7.01 5.42 6.25
C GLY A 145 5.80 4.77 6.91
N PRO A 146 4.64 5.43 6.94
CA PRO A 146 3.46 4.91 7.63
C PRO A 146 2.92 3.64 6.98
N ILE A 147 2.39 2.75 7.81
CA ILE A 147 1.66 1.56 7.36
C ILE A 147 0.22 1.99 7.08
N PHE A 148 -0.31 1.53 5.96
CA PHE A 148 -1.67 1.85 5.55
C PHE A 148 -2.63 0.84 6.18
N LEU A 149 -3.40 1.29 7.16
CA LEU A 149 -4.41 0.49 7.85
C LEU A 149 -5.82 0.91 7.46
N ALA A 150 -6.75 -0.05 7.54
CA ALA A 150 -8.18 0.16 7.32
C ALA A 150 -8.98 -0.31 8.52
N TYR A 151 -10.10 0.35 8.81
CA TYR A 151 -11.05 -0.06 9.85
C TYR A 151 -12.48 0.21 9.38
N ARG A 152 -13.45 -0.52 9.96
CA ARG A 152 -14.87 -0.24 9.69
C ARG A 152 -15.25 1.11 10.30
N ALA A 153 -15.85 1.97 9.48
CA ALA A 153 -16.14 3.37 9.83
C ALA A 153 -16.82 3.51 11.20
N ASN A 154 -16.41 4.53 11.94
CA ASN A 154 -16.89 4.84 13.29
C ASN A 154 -17.34 6.31 13.36
N ALA A 155 -18.61 6.54 13.66
CA ALA A 155 -19.20 7.87 13.67
C ALA A 155 -18.51 8.84 14.65
N VAL A 156 -18.08 8.36 15.83
CA VAL A 156 -17.40 9.18 16.83
C VAL A 156 -16.05 9.69 16.33
N ILE A 157 -15.28 8.81 15.65
CA ILE A 157 -14.02 9.21 15.03
C ILE A 157 -14.27 10.20 13.89
N ASN A 158 -15.27 9.93 13.04
CA ASN A 158 -15.63 10.81 11.93
C ASN A 158 -16.04 12.21 12.38
N GLU A 159 -16.75 12.35 13.53
CA GLU A 159 -17.12 13.65 14.10
C GLU A 159 -15.91 14.47 14.53
N VAL A 160 -14.92 13.84 15.22
CA VAL A 160 -13.68 14.52 15.61
C VAL A 160 -12.88 14.96 14.39
N VAL A 161 -12.78 14.09 13.37
CA VAL A 161 -12.11 14.39 12.10
C VAL A 161 -12.81 15.59 11.42
N ALA A 162 -14.13 15.57 11.30
CA ALA A 162 -14.88 16.65 10.68
C ALA A 162 -14.78 17.98 11.45
N LYS A 163 -14.71 17.94 12.78
CA LYS A 163 -14.45 19.10 13.65
C LYS A 163 -13.06 19.68 13.38
N THR A 164 -12.03 18.86 13.37
CA THR A 164 -10.64 19.28 13.22
C THR A 164 -10.35 19.84 11.82
N LYS A 165 -10.93 19.28 10.77
CA LYS A 165 -10.77 19.77 9.38
C LYS A 165 -11.34 21.18 9.13
N LYS A 166 -12.05 21.79 10.09
CA LYS A 166 -12.48 23.18 10.04
C LYS A 166 -11.39 24.18 10.46
N GLN A 167 -10.31 23.69 11.04
CA GLN A 167 -9.12 24.47 11.42
C GLN A 167 -8.19 24.63 10.22
N ASP A 168 -7.19 25.50 10.38
CA ASP A 168 -6.13 25.63 9.39
C ASP A 168 -5.29 24.34 9.32
N ALA A 169 -4.94 23.95 8.11
CA ALA A 169 -4.10 22.81 7.88
C ALA A 169 -2.66 23.12 8.32
N LEU A 170 -2.00 22.14 8.97
CA LEU A 170 -0.58 22.20 9.23
C LEU A 170 0.23 22.18 7.92
N TYR A 171 -0.21 21.35 6.95
CA TYR A 171 0.35 21.29 5.60
C TYR A 171 -0.79 21.28 4.58
N ASP A 172 -0.55 21.97 3.46
CA ASP A 172 -1.42 21.94 2.28
C ASP A 172 -0.55 22.14 1.03
N PHE A 173 -0.24 21.07 0.31
CA PHE A 173 0.60 21.14 -0.88
C PHE A 173 0.16 20.13 -1.94
N VAL A 174 0.54 20.38 -3.19
CA VAL A 174 0.35 19.45 -4.31
C VAL A 174 1.71 18.88 -4.69
N ALA A 175 1.83 17.56 -4.72
CA ALA A 175 3.04 16.86 -5.13
C ALA A 175 3.19 16.83 -6.66
N GLU A 176 4.36 16.43 -7.17
CA GLU A 176 4.66 16.40 -8.63
C GLU A 176 3.70 15.50 -9.43
N ASP A 177 3.14 14.47 -8.81
CA ASP A 177 2.16 13.56 -9.40
C ASP A 177 0.72 14.14 -9.41
N GLY A 178 0.55 15.40 -9.00
CA GLY A 178 -0.74 16.09 -8.98
C GLY A 178 -1.63 15.76 -7.79
N ILE A 179 -1.17 14.94 -6.86
CA ILE A 179 -1.91 14.58 -5.65
C ILE A 179 -1.76 15.71 -4.63
N ARG A 180 -2.89 16.20 -4.11
CA ARG A 180 -2.90 17.17 -3.01
C ARG A 180 -2.84 16.45 -1.67
N HIS A 181 -1.97 16.93 -0.80
CA HIS A 181 -1.76 16.43 0.56
C HIS A 181 -2.11 17.52 1.55
N ARG A 182 -2.99 17.21 2.50
CA ARG A 182 -3.29 18.10 3.64
C ARG A 182 -3.10 17.36 4.94
N VAL A 183 -2.56 18.04 5.94
CA VAL A 183 -2.38 17.51 7.29
C VAL A 183 -2.99 18.47 8.29
N PHE A 184 -3.75 17.94 9.26
CA PHE A 184 -4.30 18.69 10.37
C PHE A 184 -3.89 18.03 11.68
N VAL A 185 -3.81 18.81 12.78
CA VAL A 185 -3.35 18.32 14.08
C VAL A 185 -4.53 18.17 15.04
N ILE A 186 -4.70 16.98 15.60
CA ILE A 186 -5.62 16.73 16.70
C ILE A 186 -4.80 16.75 18.00
N SER A 187 -4.86 17.88 18.70
CA SER A 187 -4.04 18.13 19.90
C SER A 187 -4.86 18.47 21.14
N ASP A 188 -6.18 18.58 20.99
CA ASP A 188 -7.09 18.77 22.12
C ASP A 188 -7.14 17.48 22.94
N PRO A 189 -6.90 17.53 24.27
CA PRO A 189 -6.87 16.32 25.11
C PRO A 189 -8.20 15.53 25.13
N GLU A 190 -9.35 16.21 25.01
CA GLU A 190 -10.66 15.58 25.01
C GLU A 190 -10.88 14.84 23.68
N ASP A 191 -10.51 15.45 22.54
CA ASP A 191 -10.57 14.82 21.21
C ASP A 191 -9.61 13.61 21.13
N ILE A 192 -8.39 13.74 21.66
CA ILE A 192 -7.42 12.63 21.75
C ILE A 192 -8.00 11.46 22.54
N GLN A 193 -8.57 11.73 23.73
CA GLN A 193 -9.15 10.68 24.55
C GLN A 193 -10.39 10.04 23.89
N THR A 194 -11.18 10.84 23.18
CA THR A 194 -12.36 10.37 22.44
C THR A 194 -11.95 9.40 21.32
N ILE A 195 -10.95 9.76 20.51
CA ILE A 195 -10.42 8.88 19.45
C ILE A 195 -9.85 7.59 20.05
N ARG A 196 -9.04 7.71 21.11
CA ARG A 196 -8.44 6.54 21.78
C ARG A 196 -9.51 5.58 22.28
N ASN A 197 -10.54 6.10 22.95
CA ASN A 197 -11.65 5.29 23.44
C ASN A 197 -12.45 4.65 22.30
N ALA A 198 -12.66 5.36 21.20
CA ALA A 198 -13.36 4.83 20.04
C ALA A 198 -12.59 3.68 19.38
N PHE A 199 -11.28 3.82 19.17
CA PHE A 199 -10.44 2.73 18.67
C PHE A 199 -10.41 1.52 19.60
N ALA A 200 -10.40 1.75 20.92
CA ALA A 200 -10.46 0.69 21.91
C ALA A 200 -11.77 -0.15 21.85
N GLN A 201 -12.81 0.32 21.17
CA GLN A 201 -14.03 -0.45 20.90
C GLN A 201 -14.00 -1.18 19.55
N ILE A 202 -13.01 -0.89 18.69
CA ILE A 202 -12.84 -1.55 17.41
C ILE A 202 -12.10 -2.88 17.65
N GLY A 203 -12.71 -3.98 17.26
CA GLY A 203 -12.15 -5.32 17.45
C GLY A 203 -11.18 -5.74 16.37
N GLU A 204 -11.24 -5.11 15.19
CA GLU A 204 -10.53 -5.56 14.00
C GLU A 204 -10.07 -4.37 13.17
N ILE A 205 -8.77 -4.39 12.82
CA ILE A 205 -8.12 -3.47 11.91
C ILE A 205 -7.43 -4.30 10.83
N TYR A 206 -7.28 -3.75 9.63
CA TYR A 206 -6.76 -4.48 8.48
C TYR A 206 -5.58 -3.73 7.87
N ILE A 207 -4.52 -4.46 7.51
CA ILE A 207 -3.44 -3.88 6.73
C ILE A 207 -3.92 -3.76 5.28
N ALA A 208 -4.03 -2.53 4.79
CA ALA A 208 -4.36 -2.26 3.39
C ALA A 208 -3.10 -2.31 2.51
N ASP A 209 -2.02 -1.65 2.93
CA ASP A 209 -0.72 -1.64 2.25
C ASP A 209 0.43 -1.54 3.27
N GLY A 210 1.62 -2.01 2.89
CA GLY A 210 2.81 -1.95 3.75
C GLY A 210 3.00 -3.16 4.66
N HIS A 211 2.61 -4.37 4.23
CA HIS A 211 2.80 -5.61 4.99
C HIS A 211 4.26 -5.85 5.43
N HIS A 212 5.24 -5.53 4.56
CA HIS A 212 6.67 -5.64 4.91
C HIS A 212 7.06 -4.64 6.00
N ARG A 213 6.57 -3.40 5.93
CA ARG A 213 6.80 -2.37 6.96
C ARG A 213 6.19 -2.78 8.30
N ALA A 214 4.97 -3.31 8.30
CA ALA A 214 4.30 -3.79 9.51
C ALA A 214 5.08 -4.95 10.16
N ALA A 215 5.40 -5.99 9.39
CA ALA A 215 6.14 -7.15 9.90
C ALA A 215 7.51 -6.76 10.45
N SER A 216 8.22 -5.86 9.77
CA SER A 216 9.54 -5.38 10.20
C SER A 216 9.47 -4.57 11.48
N ALA A 217 8.52 -3.62 11.58
CA ALA A 217 8.33 -2.81 12.78
C ALA A 217 8.00 -3.67 14.01
N VAL A 218 7.12 -4.68 13.84
CA VAL A 218 6.78 -5.64 14.90
C VAL A 218 7.99 -6.45 15.35
N LYS A 219 8.82 -6.95 14.42
CA LYS A 219 10.02 -7.71 14.75
C LYS A 219 11.07 -6.87 15.47
N VAL A 220 11.26 -5.61 15.04
CA VAL A 220 12.14 -4.67 15.75
C VAL A 220 11.61 -4.40 17.16
N GLY A 221 10.31 -4.18 17.32
CA GLY A 221 9.69 -3.98 18.62
C GLY A 221 9.92 -5.17 19.56
N PHE A 222 9.71 -6.41 19.12
CA PHE A 222 10.01 -7.61 19.93
C PHE A 222 11.49 -7.75 20.24
N LYS A 223 12.39 -7.48 19.28
CA LYS A 223 13.84 -7.43 19.52
C LYS A 223 14.19 -6.42 20.64
N ARG A 224 13.62 -5.21 20.59
CA ARG A 224 13.83 -4.18 21.63
C ARG A 224 13.30 -4.62 23.00
N ARG A 225 12.19 -5.36 23.07
CA ARG A 225 11.70 -5.95 24.32
C ARG A 225 12.70 -6.95 24.92
N GLU A 226 13.33 -7.78 24.09
CA GLU A 226 14.38 -8.73 24.54
C GLU A 226 15.64 -7.99 25.04
N GLU A 227 16.02 -6.91 24.38
CA GLU A 227 17.15 -6.04 24.76
C GLU A 227 16.85 -5.21 26.04
N HIS A 228 15.56 -4.98 26.36
CA HIS A 228 15.11 -4.19 27.51
C HIS A 228 14.12 -4.99 28.37
N PRO A 229 14.57 -6.02 29.11
CA PRO A 229 13.66 -6.94 29.82
C PRO A 229 12.80 -6.28 30.92
N GLY A 230 13.10 -5.03 31.26
CA GLY A 230 12.29 -4.23 32.21
C GLY A 230 11.26 -3.31 31.54
N TYR A 231 10.94 -3.50 30.25
CA TYR A 231 9.96 -2.67 29.54
C TYR A 231 8.57 -2.73 30.20
N THR A 232 7.84 -1.61 30.10
CA THR A 232 6.54 -1.43 30.78
C THR A 232 5.35 -1.61 29.82
N GLY A 233 5.61 -1.72 28.51
CA GLY A 233 4.63 -1.73 27.45
C GLY A 233 4.22 -0.33 26.95
N LYS A 234 4.82 0.74 27.51
CA LYS A 234 4.54 2.14 27.12
C LYS A 234 5.60 2.73 26.22
N GLU A 235 6.74 2.06 26.09
CA GLU A 235 7.86 2.50 25.27
C GLU A 235 7.46 2.53 23.79
N GLU A 236 8.04 3.48 23.02
CA GLU A 236 7.68 3.73 21.62
C GLU A 236 7.88 2.51 20.72
N PHE A 237 8.87 1.67 20.98
CA PHE A 237 9.09 0.43 20.22
C PHE A 237 7.97 -0.63 20.34
N ASN A 238 7.00 -0.42 21.27
CA ASN A 238 5.80 -1.26 21.36
C ASN A 238 4.71 -0.88 20.35
N TYR A 239 4.97 0.15 19.53
CA TYR A 239 4.00 0.69 18.59
C TYR A 239 4.64 0.93 17.21
N PHE A 240 3.82 0.95 16.18
CA PHE A 240 4.28 1.25 14.83
C PHE A 240 3.44 2.33 14.13
N LEU A 241 4.14 3.19 13.38
CA LEU A 241 3.54 4.29 12.65
C LEU A 241 2.57 3.81 11.58
N SER A 242 1.36 4.35 11.61
CA SER A 242 0.29 4.00 10.69
C SER A 242 -0.52 5.22 10.28
N VAL A 243 -1.21 5.11 9.13
CA VAL A 243 -2.36 5.94 8.82
C VAL A 243 -3.58 5.02 8.68
N LEU A 244 -4.60 5.27 9.50
CA LEU A 244 -5.80 4.46 9.58
C LEU A 244 -6.94 5.17 8.84
N PHE A 245 -7.53 4.48 7.86
CA PHE A 245 -8.66 5.00 7.07
C PHE A 245 -9.93 4.20 7.37
N PRO A 246 -11.09 4.86 7.50
CA PRO A 246 -12.36 4.16 7.47
C PRO A 246 -12.59 3.52 6.10
N ASP A 247 -13.21 2.34 6.06
CA ASP A 247 -13.42 1.56 4.84
C ASP A 247 -14.18 2.33 3.74
N GLU A 248 -15.08 3.21 4.11
CA GLU A 248 -15.86 4.05 3.20
C GLU A 248 -15.02 5.12 2.45
N GLU A 249 -13.85 5.46 2.97
CA GLU A 249 -12.92 6.42 2.37
C GLU A 249 -11.93 5.75 1.39
N LEU A 250 -11.86 4.42 1.38
CA LEU A 250 -10.86 3.70 0.61
C LEU A 250 -11.32 3.36 -0.80
N MET A 251 -10.37 3.44 -1.73
CA MET A 251 -10.52 2.98 -3.10
C MET A 251 -9.40 2.00 -3.44
N ILE A 252 -9.80 0.80 -3.86
CA ILE A 252 -8.90 -0.17 -4.45
C ILE A 252 -9.03 -0.06 -5.97
N MET A 253 -7.91 0.12 -6.65
CA MET A 253 -7.85 0.09 -8.10
C MET A 253 -7.65 -1.34 -8.61
N ASP A 254 -7.96 -1.55 -9.88
CA ASP A 254 -7.71 -2.79 -10.57
C ASP A 254 -6.21 -3.14 -10.59
N TYR A 255 -5.91 -4.42 -10.43
CA TYR A 255 -4.57 -4.94 -10.65
C TYR A 255 -4.64 -5.92 -11.82
N ASN A 256 -4.16 -5.46 -12.97
CA ASN A 256 -4.32 -6.12 -14.26
C ASN A 256 -3.21 -7.15 -14.50
N ARG A 257 -3.45 -8.09 -15.41
CA ARG A 257 -2.49 -9.11 -15.81
C ARG A 257 -2.18 -8.98 -17.29
N VAL A 258 -0.90 -9.17 -17.64
CA VAL A 258 -0.45 -9.30 -19.03
C VAL A 258 0.33 -10.59 -19.18
N VAL A 259 0.13 -11.29 -20.27
CA VAL A 259 0.74 -12.61 -20.51
C VAL A 259 1.46 -12.62 -21.86
N ARG A 260 2.69 -13.14 -21.85
CA ARG A 260 3.63 -13.08 -23.00
C ARG A 260 3.26 -13.99 -24.15
N ASP A 261 2.59 -15.12 -23.89
CA ASP A 261 2.22 -16.11 -24.88
C ASP A 261 0.88 -16.77 -24.58
N LEU A 262 0.32 -17.51 -25.51
CA LEU A 262 -0.95 -18.22 -25.40
C LEU A 262 -0.77 -19.72 -25.07
N GLY A 263 0.33 -20.11 -24.43
CA GLY A 263 0.58 -21.53 -24.09
C GLY A 263 0.73 -22.43 -25.32
N GLY A 264 1.22 -21.90 -26.43
CA GLY A 264 1.38 -22.61 -27.71
C GLY A 264 0.11 -22.72 -28.55
N MET A 265 -0.98 -22.12 -28.14
CA MET A 265 -2.24 -22.08 -28.92
C MET A 265 -2.20 -21.01 -30.00
N THR A 266 -2.96 -21.21 -31.10
CA THR A 266 -3.31 -20.12 -32.00
C THR A 266 -4.35 -19.19 -31.36
N GLU A 267 -4.50 -17.99 -31.90
CA GLU A 267 -5.48 -17.01 -31.40
C GLU A 267 -6.92 -17.54 -31.50
N GLU A 268 -7.24 -18.24 -32.61
CA GLU A 268 -8.55 -18.83 -32.83
C GLU A 268 -8.84 -19.95 -31.82
N ALA A 269 -7.85 -20.81 -31.52
CA ALA A 269 -7.98 -21.87 -30.53
C ALA A 269 -8.18 -21.29 -29.13
N PHE A 270 -7.42 -20.24 -28.81
CA PHE A 270 -7.55 -19.54 -27.54
C PHE A 270 -8.92 -18.86 -27.39
N LEU A 271 -9.41 -18.14 -28.43
CA LEU A 271 -10.75 -17.53 -28.42
C LEU A 271 -11.85 -18.57 -28.26
N SER A 272 -11.73 -19.72 -28.95
CA SER A 272 -12.69 -20.82 -28.77
C SER A 272 -12.70 -21.33 -27.32
N LYS A 273 -11.51 -21.43 -26.70
CA LYS A 273 -11.40 -21.83 -25.30
C LYS A 273 -12.00 -20.79 -24.36
N MET A 274 -11.81 -19.50 -24.64
CA MET A 274 -12.42 -18.41 -23.89
C MET A 274 -13.96 -18.47 -23.95
N GLN A 275 -14.56 -18.80 -25.11
CA GLN A 275 -16.02 -18.96 -25.28
C GLN A 275 -16.58 -20.18 -24.54
N GLU A 276 -15.77 -21.24 -24.36
CA GLU A 276 -16.17 -22.40 -23.54
C GLU A 276 -16.23 -22.03 -22.04
N LEU A 277 -15.34 -21.18 -21.56
CA LEU A 277 -15.16 -20.87 -20.14
C LEU A 277 -15.96 -19.65 -19.68
N PHE A 278 -16.17 -18.67 -20.54
CA PHE A 278 -16.79 -17.38 -20.21
C PHE A 278 -17.85 -16.98 -21.24
N ASP A 279 -18.78 -16.15 -20.80
CA ASP A 279 -19.65 -15.45 -21.75
C ASP A 279 -18.84 -14.30 -22.37
N LEU A 280 -18.47 -14.46 -23.64
CA LEU A 280 -17.54 -13.57 -24.35
C LEU A 280 -18.30 -12.61 -25.28
N GLN A 281 -18.13 -11.31 -25.05
CA GLN A 281 -18.69 -10.27 -25.90
C GLN A 281 -17.60 -9.35 -26.43
N LYS A 282 -17.51 -9.16 -27.76
CA LYS A 282 -16.61 -8.18 -28.35
C LYS A 282 -17.09 -6.77 -28.00
N ILE A 283 -16.17 -5.91 -27.53
CA ILE A 283 -16.45 -4.51 -27.16
C ILE A 283 -16.26 -3.64 -28.43
N GLY A 284 -17.20 -2.72 -28.67
CA GLY A 284 -17.11 -1.77 -29.77
C GLY A 284 -16.07 -0.67 -29.51
N ASN A 285 -15.53 -0.08 -30.59
CA ASN A 285 -14.44 0.91 -30.52
C ASN A 285 -14.78 2.22 -29.74
N LYS A 286 -16.06 2.45 -29.41
CA LYS A 286 -16.54 3.66 -28.69
C LYS A 286 -16.98 3.36 -27.27
N ASP A 287 -16.99 2.09 -26.85
CA ASP A 287 -17.47 1.65 -25.56
C ASP A 287 -16.33 1.69 -24.54
N ASP A 288 -16.66 1.90 -23.25
CA ASP A 288 -15.70 1.75 -22.18
C ASP A 288 -15.26 0.28 -22.08
N VAL A 289 -13.96 0.07 -22.22
CA VAL A 289 -13.37 -1.27 -22.20
C VAL A 289 -13.19 -1.82 -20.78
N ARG A 290 -13.37 -0.98 -19.74
CA ARG A 290 -13.25 -1.45 -18.35
C ARG A 290 -14.38 -2.40 -17.97
N PRO A 291 -14.12 -3.44 -17.15
CA PRO A 291 -15.19 -4.26 -16.58
C PRO A 291 -16.08 -3.39 -15.69
N VAL A 292 -17.39 -3.67 -15.68
CA VAL A 292 -18.38 -2.79 -15.03
C VAL A 292 -18.90 -3.35 -13.70
N LYS A 293 -18.61 -4.60 -13.38
CA LYS A 293 -19.04 -5.26 -12.13
C LYS A 293 -18.18 -6.46 -11.80
N LYS A 294 -18.23 -6.89 -10.53
CA LYS A 294 -17.66 -8.16 -10.07
C LYS A 294 -18.15 -9.33 -10.95
N GLY A 295 -17.29 -10.29 -11.18
CA GLY A 295 -17.51 -11.41 -12.08
C GLY A 295 -17.28 -11.08 -13.55
N GLN A 296 -16.71 -9.91 -13.85
CA GLN A 296 -16.30 -9.51 -15.18
C GLN A 296 -14.83 -9.12 -15.22
N PHE A 297 -14.19 -9.42 -16.32
CA PHE A 297 -12.90 -8.83 -16.71
C PHE A 297 -12.93 -8.51 -18.20
N SER A 298 -12.05 -7.64 -18.66
CA SER A 298 -11.89 -7.35 -20.08
C SER A 298 -10.59 -7.93 -20.60
N MET A 299 -10.62 -8.54 -21.76
CA MET A 299 -9.46 -9.14 -22.41
C MET A 299 -9.10 -8.36 -23.65
N PHE A 300 -7.82 -7.97 -23.78
CA PHE A 300 -7.25 -7.41 -25.00
C PHE A 300 -6.43 -8.47 -25.73
N LEU A 301 -6.81 -8.76 -26.97
CA LEU A 301 -6.15 -9.72 -27.85
C LEU A 301 -6.26 -9.26 -29.30
N SER A 302 -5.14 -9.19 -30.02
CA SER A 302 -5.07 -8.86 -31.46
C SER A 302 -5.87 -7.60 -31.80
N ASP A 303 -5.55 -6.50 -31.14
CA ASP A 303 -6.17 -5.17 -31.32
C ASP A 303 -7.68 -5.11 -31.06
N LYS A 304 -8.19 -6.05 -30.29
CA LYS A 304 -9.62 -6.12 -29.96
C LYS A 304 -9.81 -6.32 -28.47
N TRP A 305 -10.78 -5.59 -27.94
CA TRP A 305 -11.26 -5.79 -26.58
C TRP A 305 -12.46 -6.72 -26.54
N TYR A 306 -12.48 -7.58 -25.54
CA TYR A 306 -13.58 -8.50 -25.25
C TYR A 306 -13.97 -8.37 -23.80
N ARG A 307 -15.26 -8.29 -23.50
CA ARG A 307 -15.80 -8.44 -22.15
C ARG A 307 -16.05 -9.91 -21.88
N CYS A 308 -15.44 -10.39 -20.81
CA CYS A 308 -15.58 -11.78 -20.36
C CYS A 308 -16.39 -11.76 -19.08
N THR A 309 -17.54 -12.42 -19.07
CA THR A 309 -18.36 -12.59 -17.86
C THR A 309 -18.19 -14.01 -17.34
N MET A 310 -17.84 -14.12 -16.07
CA MET A 310 -17.71 -15.40 -15.38
C MET A 310 -19.08 -16.06 -15.27
N ARG A 311 -19.16 -17.37 -15.49
CA ARG A 311 -20.39 -18.11 -15.28
C ARG A 311 -20.60 -18.33 -13.78
N PRO A 312 -21.81 -18.15 -13.26
CA PRO A 312 -22.09 -18.25 -11.82
C PRO A 312 -21.57 -19.55 -11.19
N GLU A 313 -21.68 -20.66 -11.90
CA GLU A 313 -21.21 -21.98 -11.47
C GLU A 313 -19.68 -22.09 -11.35
N SER A 314 -18.94 -21.17 -11.95
CA SER A 314 -17.46 -21.10 -11.89
C SER A 314 -16.94 -20.22 -10.74
N VAL A 315 -17.83 -19.55 -10.00
CA VAL A 315 -17.46 -18.64 -8.91
C VAL A 315 -17.78 -19.30 -7.56
N PRO A 316 -16.77 -19.77 -6.82
CA PRO A 316 -16.97 -20.34 -5.49
C PRO A 316 -17.50 -19.32 -4.48
N GLU A 317 -18.22 -19.79 -3.46
CA GLU A 317 -18.64 -18.95 -2.33
C GLU A 317 -17.48 -18.64 -1.33
N ASP A 318 -16.37 -19.37 -1.42
CA ASP A 318 -15.18 -19.17 -0.58
C ASP A 318 -14.61 -17.76 -0.76
N PRO A 319 -14.25 -17.03 0.32
CA PRO A 319 -13.82 -15.65 0.24
C PRO A 319 -12.52 -15.43 -0.55
N VAL A 320 -11.67 -16.45 -0.69
CA VAL A 320 -10.43 -16.38 -1.50
C VAL A 320 -10.66 -16.89 -2.90
N GLU A 321 -11.24 -18.07 -3.02
CA GLU A 321 -11.45 -18.70 -4.33
C GLU A 321 -12.49 -17.97 -5.18
N GLY A 322 -13.44 -17.25 -4.54
CA GLY A 322 -14.46 -16.44 -5.18
C GLY A 322 -14.02 -15.04 -5.59
N LEU A 323 -12.76 -14.66 -5.36
CA LEU A 323 -12.19 -13.42 -5.91
C LEU A 323 -12.04 -13.53 -7.43
N ASP A 324 -12.35 -12.48 -8.16
CA ASP A 324 -12.22 -12.46 -9.63
C ASP A 324 -10.82 -12.85 -10.09
N VAL A 325 -9.80 -12.44 -9.35
CA VAL A 325 -8.39 -12.80 -9.62
C VAL A 325 -8.11 -14.28 -9.38
N SER A 326 -8.76 -14.91 -8.40
CA SER A 326 -8.65 -16.35 -8.13
C SER A 326 -9.38 -17.16 -9.20
N VAL A 327 -10.58 -16.75 -9.58
CA VAL A 327 -11.35 -17.40 -10.65
C VAL A 327 -10.56 -17.33 -11.96
N LEU A 328 -10.01 -16.17 -12.34
CA LEU A 328 -9.16 -16.06 -13.54
C LEU A 328 -7.95 -17.01 -13.46
N GLN A 329 -7.28 -17.09 -12.31
CA GLN A 329 -6.14 -17.98 -12.10
C GLN A 329 -6.53 -19.44 -12.26
N ASN A 330 -7.61 -19.87 -11.60
CA ASN A 330 -7.98 -21.28 -11.49
C ASN A 330 -8.72 -21.81 -12.73
N VAL A 331 -9.42 -20.93 -13.45
CA VAL A 331 -10.22 -21.33 -14.62
C VAL A 331 -9.44 -21.14 -15.93
N LEU A 332 -8.53 -20.14 -16.00
CA LEU A 332 -7.85 -19.80 -17.25
C LEU A 332 -6.33 -19.89 -17.15
N LEU A 333 -5.69 -19.13 -16.24
CA LEU A 333 -4.24 -18.96 -16.27
C LEU A 333 -3.52 -20.30 -16.01
N ALA A 334 -3.94 -21.06 -15.01
CA ALA A 334 -3.32 -22.34 -14.70
C ALA A 334 -3.71 -23.46 -15.69
N PRO A 335 -5.00 -23.76 -15.93
CA PRO A 335 -5.36 -24.94 -16.74
C PRO A 335 -5.19 -24.72 -18.25
N VAL A 336 -5.30 -23.50 -18.75
CA VAL A 336 -5.28 -23.21 -20.19
C VAL A 336 -3.92 -22.66 -20.63
N LEU A 337 -3.39 -21.67 -19.90
CA LEU A 337 -2.11 -21.03 -20.24
C LEU A 337 -0.91 -21.70 -19.54
N GLY A 338 -1.16 -22.65 -18.61
CA GLY A 338 -0.10 -23.35 -17.88
C GLY A 338 0.68 -22.47 -16.89
N ILE A 339 0.08 -21.36 -16.42
CA ILE A 339 0.66 -20.45 -15.44
C ILE A 339 0.23 -20.90 -14.04
N GLY A 340 0.98 -21.82 -13.42
CA GLY A 340 0.64 -22.41 -12.13
C GLY A 340 0.83 -21.47 -10.95
N ASP A 341 2.01 -20.86 -10.84
CA ASP A 341 2.32 -19.88 -9.78
C ASP A 341 2.68 -18.52 -10.40
N PRO A 342 1.76 -17.54 -10.32
CA PRO A 342 1.97 -16.22 -10.91
C PRO A 342 3.07 -15.39 -10.22
N LYS A 343 3.60 -15.83 -9.06
CA LYS A 343 4.75 -15.17 -8.41
C LYS A 343 6.08 -15.49 -9.08
N THR A 344 6.18 -16.67 -9.68
CA THR A 344 7.44 -17.21 -10.18
C THR A 344 7.46 -17.41 -11.70
N ASP A 345 6.30 -17.49 -12.35
CA ASP A 345 6.20 -17.65 -13.80
C ASP A 345 6.52 -16.32 -14.51
N LYS A 346 7.58 -16.33 -15.32
CA LYS A 346 8.07 -15.14 -16.05
C LYS A 346 7.22 -14.76 -17.26
N ARG A 347 6.22 -15.58 -17.62
CA ARG A 347 5.30 -15.31 -18.73
C ARG A 347 4.16 -14.38 -18.34
N ILE A 348 3.88 -14.20 -17.05
CA ILE A 348 2.88 -13.27 -16.52
C ILE A 348 3.56 -12.07 -15.88
N ASP A 349 2.96 -10.90 -16.06
CA ASP A 349 3.33 -9.68 -15.36
C ASP A 349 2.07 -8.90 -14.94
N PHE A 350 2.24 -7.92 -14.05
CA PHE A 350 1.14 -7.23 -13.40
C PHE A 350 1.22 -5.72 -13.67
N VAL A 351 0.07 -5.13 -13.97
CA VAL A 351 -0.05 -3.70 -14.29
C VAL A 351 -1.09 -3.07 -13.36
N GLY A 352 -0.65 -2.14 -12.49
CA GLY A 352 -1.56 -1.37 -11.63
C GLY A 352 -2.52 -0.49 -12.44
N GLY A 353 -3.76 -0.41 -11.98
CA GLY A 353 -4.85 0.31 -12.67
C GLY A 353 -4.58 1.79 -12.94
N ILE A 354 -3.69 2.42 -12.13
CA ILE A 354 -3.25 3.80 -12.33
C ILE A 354 -2.61 4.04 -13.71
N ARG A 355 -2.03 3.01 -14.34
CA ARG A 355 -1.43 3.10 -15.67
C ARG A 355 -2.48 3.11 -16.80
N GLY A 356 -3.72 2.74 -16.49
CA GLY A 356 -4.85 2.77 -17.42
C GLY A 356 -4.81 1.68 -18.51
N MET A 357 -5.89 1.63 -19.30
CA MET A 357 -6.08 0.60 -20.33
C MET A 357 -5.07 0.68 -21.47
N LYS A 358 -4.60 1.88 -21.81
CA LYS A 358 -3.59 2.09 -22.88
C LYS A 358 -2.27 1.39 -22.57
N GLU A 359 -1.91 1.25 -21.31
CA GLU A 359 -0.70 0.49 -20.94
C GLU A 359 -0.85 -1.00 -21.26
N LEU A 360 -2.04 -1.57 -21.08
CA LEU A 360 -2.31 -2.96 -21.44
C LEU A 360 -2.19 -3.17 -22.96
N GLU A 361 -2.73 -2.24 -23.74
CA GLU A 361 -2.59 -2.26 -25.21
C GLU A 361 -1.11 -2.14 -25.62
N ARG A 362 -0.36 -1.18 -25.05
CA ARG A 362 1.07 -1.01 -25.31
C ARG A 362 1.86 -2.29 -25.01
N ARG A 363 1.64 -2.91 -23.85
CA ARG A 363 2.31 -4.16 -23.47
C ARG A 363 1.99 -5.31 -24.44
N CYS A 364 0.75 -5.39 -24.94
CA CYS A 364 0.40 -6.40 -25.94
C CYS A 364 1.01 -6.16 -27.32
N HIS A 365 1.38 -4.92 -27.66
CA HIS A 365 2.11 -4.61 -28.88
C HIS A 365 3.62 -4.84 -28.76
N GLU A 366 4.18 -4.75 -27.55
CA GLU A 366 5.63 -4.79 -27.33
C GLU A 366 6.13 -6.16 -26.87
N ASP A 367 5.60 -6.70 -25.76
CA ASP A 367 6.20 -7.87 -25.10
C ASP A 367 5.20 -8.94 -24.62
N CYS A 368 3.91 -8.70 -24.75
CA CYS A 368 2.85 -9.62 -24.37
C CYS A 368 1.93 -9.98 -25.54
N LYS A 369 1.13 -11.03 -25.39
CA LYS A 369 0.13 -11.46 -26.37
C LYS A 369 -1.29 -11.17 -25.96
N VAL A 370 -1.58 -11.21 -24.67
CA VAL A 370 -2.92 -11.00 -24.12
C VAL A 370 -2.83 -10.23 -22.80
N ALA A 371 -3.80 -9.34 -22.59
CA ALA A 371 -3.96 -8.63 -21.34
C ALA A 371 -5.37 -8.85 -20.77
N PHE A 372 -5.45 -8.86 -19.44
CA PHE A 372 -6.69 -9.00 -18.68
C PHE A 372 -6.84 -7.80 -17.75
N ALA A 373 -7.80 -6.92 -18.08
CA ALA A 373 -8.21 -5.82 -17.20
C ALA A 373 -9.24 -6.36 -16.21
N MET A 374 -8.88 -6.35 -14.92
CA MET A 374 -9.70 -6.91 -13.84
C MET A 374 -10.71 -5.91 -13.32
N TYR A 375 -11.82 -6.39 -12.75
CA TYR A 375 -12.64 -5.56 -11.88
C TYR A 375 -11.91 -5.37 -10.54
N PRO A 376 -11.89 -4.15 -9.96
CA PRO A 376 -11.21 -3.92 -8.69
C PRO A 376 -11.77 -4.78 -7.58
N THR A 377 -10.89 -5.40 -6.78
CA THR A 377 -11.31 -6.06 -5.54
C THR A 377 -11.88 -5.02 -4.57
N SER A 378 -13.01 -5.30 -3.95
CA SER A 378 -13.62 -4.40 -2.98
C SER A 378 -12.95 -4.47 -1.61
N ILE A 379 -13.10 -3.43 -0.79
CA ILE A 379 -12.61 -3.43 0.59
C ILE A 379 -13.32 -4.50 1.44
N GLN A 380 -14.59 -4.78 1.16
CA GLN A 380 -15.36 -5.83 1.83
C GLN A 380 -14.82 -7.23 1.53
N GLU A 381 -14.37 -7.48 0.30
CA GLU A 381 -13.71 -8.73 -0.06
C GLU A 381 -12.36 -8.89 0.66
N LEU A 382 -11.58 -7.82 0.77
CA LEU A 382 -10.34 -7.82 1.54
C LEU A 382 -10.64 -8.17 3.01
N PHE A 383 -11.62 -7.52 3.61
CA PHE A 383 -12.03 -7.80 5.00
C PHE A 383 -12.49 -9.23 5.17
N ALA A 384 -13.32 -9.75 4.27
CA ALA A 384 -13.81 -11.13 4.33
C ALA A 384 -12.66 -12.16 4.29
N VAL A 385 -11.66 -11.95 3.43
CA VAL A 385 -10.48 -12.81 3.37
C VAL A 385 -9.67 -12.74 4.66
N ALA A 386 -9.41 -11.54 5.18
CA ALA A 386 -8.64 -11.35 6.40
C ALA A 386 -9.39 -11.86 7.65
N ASP A 387 -10.71 -11.70 7.71
CA ASP A 387 -11.57 -12.21 8.78
C ASP A 387 -11.59 -13.74 8.82
N ALA A 388 -11.52 -14.39 7.65
CA ALA A 388 -11.36 -15.83 7.54
C ALA A 388 -9.95 -16.34 7.91
N GLY A 389 -9.02 -15.44 8.30
CA GLY A 389 -7.62 -15.79 8.58
C GLY A 389 -6.86 -16.29 7.35
N ARG A 390 -7.34 -15.93 6.15
CA ARG A 390 -6.82 -16.37 4.85
C ARG A 390 -5.98 -15.27 4.19
N LEU A 391 -5.30 -15.62 3.12
CA LEU A 391 -4.47 -14.72 2.33
C LEU A 391 -5.00 -14.60 0.92
N MET A 392 -4.92 -13.40 0.35
CA MET A 392 -5.22 -13.16 -1.04
C MET A 392 -4.14 -13.72 -1.97
N PRO A 393 -4.49 -14.07 -3.22
CA PRO A 393 -3.50 -14.27 -4.27
C PRO A 393 -2.59 -13.03 -4.42
N PRO A 394 -1.38 -13.20 -4.96
CA PRO A 394 -0.47 -12.06 -5.14
C PRO A 394 -1.09 -11.02 -6.08
N LYS A 395 -0.85 -9.75 -5.78
CA LYS A 395 -1.27 -8.65 -6.65
C LYS A 395 -2.80 -8.60 -6.87
N SER A 396 -3.57 -8.75 -5.77
CA SER A 396 -5.03 -8.66 -5.76
C SER A 396 -5.56 -7.27 -5.51
N THR A 397 -4.79 -6.42 -4.83
CA THR A 397 -5.20 -5.06 -4.44
C THR A 397 -4.14 -4.04 -4.85
N TRP A 398 -4.58 -2.86 -5.27
CA TRP A 398 -3.75 -1.71 -5.56
C TRP A 398 -4.38 -0.46 -4.94
N PHE A 399 -3.79 0.05 -3.86
CA PHE A 399 -4.29 1.24 -3.17
C PHE A 399 -3.63 2.51 -3.73
N GLU A 400 -4.45 3.49 -4.09
CA GLU A 400 -4.06 4.85 -4.46
C GLU A 400 -4.96 5.88 -3.76
N PRO A 401 -4.44 7.09 -3.51
CA PRO A 401 -3.05 7.50 -3.66
C PRO A 401 -2.12 6.88 -2.61
N LYS A 402 -0.84 6.75 -2.96
CA LYS A 402 0.17 6.21 -2.03
C LYS A 402 0.48 7.20 -0.91
N LEU A 403 0.59 6.68 0.32
CA LEU A 403 1.05 7.48 1.47
C LEU A 403 2.50 7.93 1.26
N ARG A 404 2.83 9.12 1.71
CA ARG A 404 4.21 9.65 1.60
C ARG A 404 5.07 9.19 2.77
N SER A 405 6.30 8.77 2.47
CA SER A 405 7.39 8.63 3.44
C SER A 405 7.94 10.00 3.82
N GLY A 406 8.47 10.12 5.03
CA GLY A 406 9.08 11.34 5.55
C GLY A 406 8.12 12.46 5.94
N LEU A 407 6.80 12.28 5.77
CA LEU A 407 5.80 13.24 6.23
C LEU A 407 5.51 13.10 7.73
N PHE A 408 5.55 11.88 8.22
CA PHE A 408 5.47 11.51 9.62
C PHE A 408 6.60 10.54 9.95
N ILE A 409 7.30 10.75 11.04
CA ILE A 409 8.35 9.87 11.55
C ILE A 409 8.07 9.59 13.02
N HIS A 410 8.10 8.31 13.39
CA HIS A 410 7.97 7.85 14.76
C HIS A 410 9.30 7.29 15.24
N GLU A 411 9.95 7.95 16.20
CA GLU A 411 11.18 7.49 16.86
C GLU A 411 10.84 6.40 17.90
N ILE A 412 11.67 5.34 17.97
CA ILE A 412 11.44 4.16 18.82
C ILE A 412 12.61 3.84 19.74
#